data_e15c01e3c5c2056ad120374dad90368e
#
_entry.id   e15c01e3c5c2056ad120374dad90368e
#
_cell.length_a   1.000
_cell.length_b   1.000
_cell.length_c   1.000
_cell.angle_alpha   90.00
_cell.angle_beta   90.00
_cell.angle_gamma   90.00
#
_symmetry.space_group_name_H-M   'P 1'
#
loop_
_entity.id
_entity.type
_entity.pdbx_description
1 polymer ?
#
loop_
_entity_poly.entity_id
_entity_poly.type
_entity_poly.pdbx_seq_one_letter_code
_entity_poly.pdbx_strand_id
1 'polypeptide(L)'
;INSKQVTALTAYDGANVEFNADSTDLSASSSKAGVSAIAVVNTSGDNYGSVIRFNSAETRINADAVGTATGVYTEKYSATQFSANTVSNINAVSQKNDAYALLNGGKTIINGTVNLRAATDIGDAMGLVERYETDGFEFQRVGGSVTTDANSAVNIEAESAQGRTVGVLAERGGWVTFNGALNVT
;
A
#
# COMPACT_ATOMS: atom_id res chain seq x y z
N ILE A 1 -3.44 26.68 1.61
CA ILE A 1 -4.01 25.36 1.28
C ILE A 1 -3.82 24.51 2.53
N ASN A 2 -4.91 24.24 3.25
CA ASN A 2 -4.88 23.27 4.35
C ASN A 2 -4.98 21.86 3.74
N SER A 3 -3.89 21.38 3.14
CA SER A 3 -3.81 19.99 2.72
C SER A 3 -3.73 19.13 3.99
N LYS A 4 -4.69 18.22 4.15
CA LYS A 4 -4.68 17.22 5.24
C LYS A 4 -3.84 16.00 4.88
N GLN A 5 -3.20 16.00 3.71
CA GLN A 5 -2.44 14.87 3.17
C GLN A 5 -1.25 15.36 2.34
N VAL A 6 -0.13 14.66 2.45
CA VAL A 6 1.05 14.79 1.58
C VAL A 6 1.18 13.50 0.76
N THR A 7 1.44 13.63 -0.53
CA THR A 7 1.57 12.49 -1.45
C THR A 7 2.80 12.67 -2.33
N ALA A 8 3.58 11.60 -2.56
CA ALA A 8 4.72 11.62 -3.48
C ALA A 8 4.30 11.29 -4.92
N LEU A 9 3.44 10.27 -5.09
CA LEU A 9 2.90 9.86 -6.39
C LEU A 9 1.38 9.69 -6.30
N THR A 10 0.67 10.24 -7.28
CA THR A 10 -0.75 9.94 -7.49
C THR A 10 -0.97 9.54 -8.95
N ALA A 11 -1.49 8.33 -9.16
CA ALA A 11 -2.04 7.89 -10.44
C ALA A 11 -3.57 7.92 -10.35
N TYR A 12 -4.22 8.56 -11.30
CA TYR A 12 -5.67 8.83 -11.25
C TYR A 12 -6.29 8.69 -12.65
N ASP A 13 -7.54 8.22 -12.68
CA ASP A 13 -8.42 8.24 -13.85
C ASP A 13 -7.81 7.60 -15.11
N GLY A 14 -7.47 6.32 -15.02
CA GLY A 14 -6.93 5.55 -16.13
C GLY A 14 -5.44 5.79 -16.41
N ALA A 15 -4.73 6.46 -15.52
CA ALA A 15 -3.29 6.68 -15.68
C ALA A 15 -2.51 5.36 -15.71
N ASN A 16 -1.47 5.29 -16.53
CA ASN A 16 -0.52 4.20 -16.58
C ASN A 16 0.87 4.75 -16.23
N VAL A 17 1.43 4.29 -15.12
CA VAL A 17 2.75 4.72 -14.63
C VAL A 17 3.66 3.52 -14.53
N GLU A 18 4.84 3.60 -15.11
CA GLU A 18 5.85 2.53 -15.08
C GLU A 18 7.20 3.07 -14.64
N PHE A 19 7.82 2.40 -13.70
CA PHE A 19 9.18 2.67 -13.24
C PHE A 19 10.10 1.57 -13.75
N ASN A 20 11.02 1.92 -14.64
CA ASN A 20 11.93 0.98 -15.33
C ASN A 20 13.41 1.29 -15.04
N ALA A 21 13.70 2.06 -14.01
CA ALA A 21 15.07 2.44 -13.62
C ALA A 21 15.77 1.34 -12.81
N ASP A 22 17.07 1.49 -12.56
CA ASP A 22 17.79 0.61 -11.62
C ASP A 22 17.24 0.77 -10.21
N SER A 23 16.91 2.02 -9.82
CA SER A 23 16.26 2.32 -8.53
C SER A 23 15.16 3.36 -8.66
N THR A 24 14.15 3.23 -7.79
CA THR A 24 13.05 4.19 -7.64
C THR A 24 12.87 4.51 -6.16
N ASP A 25 12.89 5.81 -5.81
CA ASP A 25 12.66 6.30 -4.46
C ASP A 25 11.46 7.24 -4.43
N LEU A 26 10.42 6.91 -3.66
CA LEU A 26 9.22 7.71 -3.47
C LEU A 26 9.01 7.96 -1.98
N SER A 27 9.00 9.23 -1.58
CA SER A 27 8.86 9.58 -0.17
C SER A 27 7.85 10.69 0.04
N ALA A 28 6.94 10.50 0.99
CA ALA A 28 6.03 11.51 1.49
C ALA A 28 6.20 11.66 2.99
N SER A 29 6.39 12.88 3.49
CA SER A 29 6.55 13.12 4.91
C SER A 29 5.77 14.33 5.41
N SER A 30 5.28 14.28 6.65
CA SER A 30 4.62 15.39 7.32
C SER A 30 4.91 15.41 8.81
N SER A 31 5.57 16.45 9.28
CA SER A 31 5.76 16.72 10.71
C SER A 31 4.58 17.46 11.36
N LYS A 32 3.52 17.74 10.59
CA LYS A 32 2.38 18.53 11.06
C LYS A 32 1.30 17.64 11.65
N ALA A 33 0.87 17.95 12.87
CA ALA A 33 -0.22 17.21 13.53
C ALA A 33 -1.52 17.22 12.69
N GLY A 34 -2.17 16.07 12.58
CA GLY A 34 -3.41 15.89 11.82
C GLY A 34 -3.24 15.87 10.30
N VAL A 35 -2.00 15.83 9.79
CA VAL A 35 -1.70 15.67 8.38
C VAL A 35 -1.17 14.27 8.15
N SER A 36 -1.77 13.55 7.22
CA SER A 36 -1.36 12.20 6.80
C SER A 36 -0.30 12.25 5.70
N ALA A 37 0.52 11.21 5.61
CA ALA A 37 1.40 10.97 4.48
C ALA A 37 1.01 9.68 3.77
N ILE A 38 0.83 9.74 2.45
CA ILE A 38 0.64 8.55 1.60
C ILE A 38 1.69 8.63 0.48
N ALA A 39 2.65 7.70 0.46
CA ALA A 39 3.71 7.81 -0.53
C ALA A 39 3.20 7.55 -1.95
N VAL A 40 2.38 6.52 -2.15
CA VAL A 40 1.81 6.16 -3.44
C VAL A 40 0.30 6.03 -3.33
N VAL A 41 -0.42 6.80 -4.14
CA VAL A 41 -1.88 6.71 -4.32
C VAL A 41 -2.16 6.25 -5.74
N ASN A 42 -2.80 5.10 -5.86
CA ASN A 42 -3.28 4.56 -7.12
C ASN A 42 -4.81 4.49 -7.07
N THR A 43 -5.46 5.43 -7.69
CA THR A 43 -6.90 5.63 -7.55
C THR A 43 -7.63 5.65 -8.89
N SER A 44 -8.92 5.38 -8.86
CA SER A 44 -9.80 5.39 -10.02
C SER A 44 -10.58 6.69 -10.12
N GLY A 45 -10.90 7.11 -11.34
CA GLY A 45 -12.01 8.01 -11.62
C GLY A 45 -13.34 7.24 -11.69
N ASP A 46 -14.32 7.79 -12.39
CA ASP A 46 -15.69 7.27 -12.51
C ASP A 46 -15.84 5.92 -13.25
N ASN A 47 -14.89 5.01 -13.24
CA ASN A 47 -14.85 3.64 -13.77
C ASN A 47 -13.57 3.30 -14.52
N TYR A 48 -12.57 4.18 -14.52
CA TYR A 48 -11.27 3.94 -15.15
C TYR A 48 -10.21 3.77 -14.07
N GLY A 49 -9.83 2.53 -13.80
CA GLY A 49 -8.76 2.23 -12.85
C GLY A 49 -7.39 2.58 -13.43
N SER A 50 -6.54 3.14 -12.59
CA SER A 50 -5.15 3.43 -12.93
C SER A 50 -4.26 2.21 -12.70
N VAL A 51 -3.13 2.16 -13.39
CA VAL A 51 -2.14 1.08 -13.25
C VAL A 51 -0.78 1.66 -12.90
N ILE A 52 -0.18 1.14 -11.84
CA ILE A 52 1.22 1.44 -11.50
C ILE A 52 2.03 0.15 -11.55
N ARG A 53 3.18 0.18 -12.25
CA ARG A 53 4.13 -0.95 -12.33
C ARG A 53 5.49 -0.52 -11.80
N PHE A 54 5.97 -1.25 -10.80
CA PHE A 54 7.32 -1.14 -10.27
C PHE A 54 8.19 -2.24 -10.90
N ASN A 55 8.92 -1.88 -11.94
CA ASN A 55 9.84 -2.76 -12.66
C ASN A 55 11.31 -2.47 -12.30
N SER A 56 11.58 -1.45 -11.50
CA SER A 56 12.93 -1.10 -11.03
C SER A 56 13.54 -2.25 -10.22
N ALA A 57 14.83 -2.51 -10.39
CA ALA A 57 15.50 -3.57 -9.65
C ALA A 57 15.37 -3.37 -8.14
N GLU A 58 15.42 -2.12 -7.68
CA GLU A 58 15.13 -1.72 -6.31
C GLU A 58 14.10 -0.59 -6.27
N THR A 59 13.08 -0.72 -5.40
CA THR A 59 12.10 0.33 -5.14
C THR A 59 12.05 0.62 -3.64
N ARG A 60 12.11 1.89 -3.27
CA ARG A 60 11.90 2.36 -1.91
C ARG A 60 10.70 3.29 -1.86
N ILE A 61 9.74 2.98 -1.00
CA ILE A 61 8.52 3.76 -0.82
C ILE A 61 8.39 4.07 0.67
N ASN A 62 8.44 5.35 1.03
CA ASN A 62 8.43 5.78 2.42
C ASN A 62 7.30 6.78 2.68
N ALA A 63 6.50 6.51 3.69
CA ALA A 63 5.53 7.44 4.26
C ALA A 63 5.85 7.66 5.75
N ASP A 64 6.04 8.90 6.15
CA ASP A 64 6.31 9.28 7.54
C ASP A 64 5.39 10.45 7.95
N ALA A 65 4.62 10.28 9.01
CA ALA A 65 3.67 11.27 9.44
C ALA A 65 3.46 11.32 10.96
N VAL A 66 3.09 12.51 11.46
CA VAL A 66 2.48 12.63 12.80
C VAL A 66 1.05 12.07 12.78
N GLY A 67 0.34 12.22 11.67
CA GLY A 67 -0.96 11.60 11.40
C GLY A 67 -0.82 10.19 10.84
N THR A 68 -1.82 9.70 10.12
CA THR A 68 -1.78 8.39 9.47
C THR A 68 -0.70 8.32 8.39
N ALA A 69 0.07 7.24 8.38
CA ALA A 69 1.06 6.95 7.35
C ALA A 69 0.62 5.77 6.49
N THR A 70 0.69 5.89 5.16
CA THR A 70 0.40 4.80 4.23
C THR A 70 1.48 4.73 3.16
N GLY A 71 2.15 3.59 3.04
CA GLY A 71 3.15 3.38 2.00
C GLY A 71 2.53 3.37 0.61
N VAL A 72 1.73 2.36 0.32
CA VAL A 72 1.00 2.23 -0.95
C VAL A 72 -0.49 2.06 -0.69
N TYR A 73 -1.29 2.89 -1.34
CA TYR A 73 -2.74 2.77 -1.38
C TYR A 73 -3.19 2.49 -2.82
N THR A 74 -3.91 1.38 -3.00
CA THR A 74 -4.55 1.01 -4.27
C THR A 74 -6.05 0.98 -4.08
N GLU A 75 -6.75 1.87 -4.76
CA GLU A 75 -8.20 1.98 -4.70
C GLU A 75 -8.88 0.99 -5.67
N LYS A 76 -10.16 0.76 -5.49
CA LYS A 76 -11.01 -0.05 -6.38
C LYS A 76 -10.76 0.27 -7.86
N TYR A 77 -10.92 -0.71 -8.74
CA TYR A 77 -10.67 -0.67 -10.18
C TYR A 77 -9.20 -0.45 -10.57
N SER A 78 -8.35 0.06 -9.67
CA SER A 78 -6.92 0.30 -9.94
C SER A 78 -6.08 -0.95 -9.69
N ALA A 79 -4.90 -1.00 -10.32
CA ALA A 79 -3.96 -2.10 -10.15
C ALA A 79 -2.55 -1.62 -9.85
N THR A 80 -1.92 -2.20 -8.83
CA THR A 80 -0.49 -2.00 -8.53
C THR A 80 0.25 -3.32 -8.71
N GLN A 81 1.38 -3.28 -9.43
CA GLN A 81 2.18 -4.46 -9.71
C GLN A 81 3.63 -4.26 -9.31
N PHE A 82 4.16 -5.23 -8.57
CA PHE A 82 5.58 -5.39 -8.26
C PHE A 82 6.13 -6.53 -9.10
N SER A 83 7.04 -6.23 -10.02
CA SER A 83 7.48 -7.15 -11.07
C SER A 83 8.42 -8.23 -10.55
N ALA A 84 8.61 -9.28 -11.33
CA ALA A 84 9.54 -10.36 -11.02
C ALA A 84 11.00 -9.85 -10.98
N ASN A 85 11.84 -10.48 -10.14
CA ASN A 85 13.26 -10.14 -9.96
C ASN A 85 13.51 -8.72 -9.42
N THR A 86 12.50 -8.09 -8.80
CA THR A 86 12.61 -6.79 -8.15
C THR A 86 12.56 -6.94 -6.63
N VAL A 87 13.14 -5.98 -5.92
CA VAL A 87 13.00 -5.84 -4.46
C VAL A 87 12.33 -4.50 -4.16
N SER A 88 11.17 -4.54 -3.52
CA SER A 88 10.44 -3.34 -3.12
C SER A 88 10.36 -3.26 -1.60
N ASN A 89 10.86 -2.17 -1.04
CA ASN A 89 10.81 -1.85 0.38
C ASN A 89 9.78 -0.77 0.61
N ILE A 90 8.71 -1.09 1.32
CA ILE A 90 7.59 -0.20 1.60
C ILE A 90 7.51 0.02 3.11
N ASN A 91 7.71 1.26 3.52
CA ASN A 91 7.78 1.64 4.92
C ASN A 91 6.74 2.73 5.23
N ALA A 92 5.92 2.51 6.26
CA ALA A 92 4.97 3.47 6.78
C ALA A 92 5.21 3.67 8.27
N VAL A 93 5.51 4.90 8.68
CA VAL A 93 5.77 5.26 10.07
C VAL A 93 4.81 6.37 10.50
N SER A 94 4.03 6.12 11.53
CA SER A 94 3.12 7.09 12.14
C SER A 94 3.53 7.36 13.60
N GLN A 95 3.39 8.59 14.07
CA GLN A 95 3.63 8.90 15.48
C GLN A 95 2.38 8.77 16.35
N LYS A 96 1.21 9.09 15.81
CA LYS A 96 -0.02 9.23 16.63
C LYS A 96 -1.23 8.46 16.11
N ASN A 97 -1.20 8.03 14.88
CA ASN A 97 -2.33 7.36 14.25
C ASN A 97 -1.87 6.03 13.64
N ASP A 98 -2.68 5.43 12.79
CA ASP A 98 -2.39 4.15 12.18
C ASP A 98 -1.29 4.25 11.13
N ALA A 99 -0.54 3.16 10.97
CA ALA A 99 0.42 2.95 9.90
C ALA A 99 0.01 1.75 9.04
N TYR A 100 -0.04 1.96 7.72
CA TYR A 100 -0.35 0.93 6.72
C TYR A 100 0.80 0.83 5.72
N ALA A 101 1.52 -0.29 5.65
CA ALA A 101 2.54 -0.42 4.61
C ALA A 101 1.89 -0.62 3.24
N LEU A 102 0.97 -1.55 3.09
CA LEU A 102 0.17 -1.76 1.88
C LEU A 102 -1.33 -1.79 2.23
N LEU A 103 -2.07 -0.81 1.75
CA LEU A 103 -3.53 -0.71 1.87
C LEU A 103 -4.15 -0.89 0.50
N ASN A 104 -4.90 -1.98 0.31
CA ASN A 104 -5.45 -2.35 -0.99
C ASN A 104 -6.97 -2.45 -0.94
N GLY A 105 -7.63 -1.84 -1.90
CA GLY A 105 -9.06 -1.98 -2.21
C GLY A 105 -9.29 -2.33 -3.68
N GLY A 106 -8.19 -2.37 -4.46
CA GLY A 106 -8.15 -2.72 -5.87
C GLY A 106 -7.44 -4.05 -6.12
N LYS A 107 -6.55 -4.08 -7.10
CA LYS A 107 -5.77 -5.26 -7.43
C LYS A 107 -4.27 -5.03 -7.18
N THR A 108 -3.66 -5.83 -6.33
CA THR A 108 -2.20 -5.84 -6.17
C THR A 108 -1.62 -7.19 -6.59
N ILE A 109 -0.60 -7.15 -7.45
CA ILE A 109 0.12 -8.33 -7.94
C ILE A 109 1.57 -8.23 -7.50
N ILE A 110 2.06 -9.26 -6.83
CA ILE A 110 3.44 -9.32 -6.33
C ILE A 110 4.13 -10.51 -6.97
N ASN A 111 5.06 -10.25 -7.89
CA ASN A 111 5.85 -11.26 -8.58
C ASN A 111 7.32 -11.28 -8.11
N GLY A 112 7.77 -10.25 -7.41
CA GLY A 112 9.12 -10.11 -6.84
C GLY A 112 9.14 -10.25 -5.33
N THR A 113 10.17 -9.68 -4.70
CA THR A 113 10.27 -9.58 -3.24
C THR A 113 9.69 -8.25 -2.78
N VAL A 114 8.74 -8.27 -1.84
CA VAL A 114 8.17 -7.07 -1.22
C VAL A 114 8.34 -7.14 0.29
N ASN A 115 9.03 -6.16 0.84
CA ASN A 115 9.23 -5.97 2.27
C ASN A 115 8.29 -4.86 2.74
N LEU A 116 7.37 -5.18 3.62
CA LEU A 116 6.36 -4.28 4.17
C LEU A 116 6.70 -4.00 5.63
N ARG A 117 6.89 -2.73 5.98
CA ARG A 117 7.06 -2.32 7.37
C ARG A 117 6.02 -1.28 7.73
N ALA A 118 5.25 -1.53 8.78
CA ALA A 118 4.33 -0.59 9.40
C ALA A 118 4.74 -0.38 10.86
N ALA A 119 4.95 0.87 11.27
CA ALA A 119 5.32 1.19 12.64
C ALA A 119 4.55 2.41 13.16
N THR A 120 4.11 2.37 14.41
CA THR A 120 3.45 3.50 15.06
C THR A 120 3.67 3.51 16.58
N ASP A 121 3.64 4.70 17.18
CA ASP A 121 3.74 4.83 18.63
C ASP A 121 2.39 4.59 19.33
N ILE A 122 1.27 5.01 18.72
CA ILE A 122 -0.05 5.02 19.39
C ILE A 122 -1.12 4.23 18.65
N GLY A 123 -1.23 4.36 17.34
CA GLY A 123 -2.26 3.73 16.52
C GLY A 123 -2.02 2.26 16.23
N ASP A 124 -2.78 1.69 15.30
CA ASP A 124 -2.60 0.33 14.82
C ASP A 124 -1.53 0.27 13.73
N ALA A 125 -0.61 -0.70 13.80
CA ALA A 125 0.37 -0.98 12.77
C ALA A 125 -0.10 -2.18 11.93
N MET A 126 -0.27 -1.97 10.62
CA MET A 126 -0.80 -2.96 9.70
C MET A 126 0.10 -3.12 8.48
N GLY A 127 0.69 -4.31 8.31
CA GLY A 127 1.58 -4.58 7.20
C GLY A 127 0.85 -4.61 5.86
N LEU A 128 -0.08 -5.55 5.68
CA LEU A 128 -0.91 -5.68 4.50
C LEU A 128 -2.39 -5.69 4.89
N VAL A 129 -3.15 -4.74 4.36
CA VAL A 129 -4.59 -4.68 4.53
C VAL A 129 -5.26 -4.78 3.17
N GLU A 130 -6.07 -5.82 3.02
CA GLU A 130 -6.97 -5.98 1.89
C GLU A 130 -8.38 -5.73 2.36
N ARG A 131 -9.04 -4.72 1.81
CA ARG A 131 -10.42 -4.42 2.14
C ARG A 131 -11.25 -4.08 0.92
N TYR A 132 -12.48 -4.46 1.00
CA TYR A 132 -13.49 -4.13 0.04
C TYR A 132 -13.91 -2.65 0.16
N GLU A 133 -13.96 -1.94 -0.95
CA GLU A 133 -14.55 -0.59 -1.03
C GLU A 133 -15.90 -0.64 -1.72
N THR A 134 -16.92 -0.03 -1.11
CA THR A 134 -18.27 0.05 -1.70
C THR A 134 -18.38 1.23 -2.64
N ASP A 135 -19.04 1.05 -3.80
CA ASP A 135 -19.31 2.14 -4.77
C ASP A 135 -20.39 3.11 -4.31
N GLY A 136 -20.92 2.95 -3.11
CA GLY A 136 -22.12 3.65 -2.68
C GLY A 136 -23.43 3.06 -3.24
N PHE A 137 -23.38 2.11 -4.16
CA PHE A 137 -24.52 1.29 -4.60
C PHE A 137 -24.40 -0.09 -3.98
N GLU A 138 -25.31 -0.46 -3.11
CA GLU A 138 -25.29 -1.67 -2.27
C GLU A 138 -25.16 -3.02 -3.02
N PHE A 139 -25.09 -3.04 -4.34
CA PHE A 139 -25.25 -4.25 -5.14
C PHE A 139 -24.05 -4.66 -6.00
N GLN A 140 -23.02 -3.84 -6.16
CA GLN A 140 -21.82 -4.25 -6.88
C GLN A 140 -20.63 -4.38 -5.92
N ARG A 141 -20.32 -5.61 -5.56
CA ARG A 141 -19.15 -5.98 -4.79
C ARG A 141 -17.94 -6.00 -5.73
N VAL A 142 -17.19 -4.93 -5.79
CA VAL A 142 -15.87 -4.95 -6.43
C VAL A 142 -14.85 -5.33 -5.36
N GLY A 143 -14.60 -6.62 -5.24
CA GLY A 143 -13.60 -7.13 -4.30
C GLY A 143 -12.20 -6.76 -4.76
N GLY A 144 -11.41 -6.16 -3.89
CA GLY A 144 -9.98 -6.05 -4.09
C GLY A 144 -9.29 -7.41 -3.94
N SER A 145 -8.10 -7.53 -4.47
CA SER A 145 -7.29 -8.75 -4.32
C SER A 145 -5.81 -8.45 -4.23
N VAL A 146 -5.13 -9.19 -3.37
CA VAL A 146 -3.67 -9.29 -3.37
C VAL A 146 -3.29 -10.72 -3.76
N THR A 147 -2.48 -10.85 -4.81
CA THR A 147 -2.02 -12.15 -5.30
C THR A 147 -0.52 -12.14 -5.48
N THR A 148 0.15 -13.18 -5.00
CA THR A 148 1.59 -13.36 -5.19
C THR A 148 1.89 -14.49 -6.17
N ASP A 149 3.02 -14.39 -6.89
CA ASP A 149 3.58 -15.48 -7.72
C ASP A 149 4.25 -16.55 -6.83
N ALA A 150 4.42 -17.76 -7.36
CA ALA A 150 5.10 -18.85 -6.65
C ALA A 150 6.57 -18.58 -6.31
N ASN A 151 7.24 -17.72 -7.08
CA ASN A 151 8.64 -17.34 -6.85
C ASN A 151 8.79 -16.00 -6.09
N SER A 152 7.69 -15.41 -5.64
CA SER A 152 7.70 -14.18 -4.87
C SER A 152 7.99 -14.41 -3.39
N ALA A 153 8.40 -13.35 -2.70
CA ALA A 153 8.50 -13.33 -1.25
C ALA A 153 7.84 -12.07 -0.70
N VAL A 154 7.02 -12.23 0.33
CA VAL A 154 6.44 -11.11 1.09
C VAL A 154 6.92 -11.21 2.53
N ASN A 155 7.65 -10.20 2.97
CA ASN A 155 8.14 -10.08 4.35
C ASN A 155 7.40 -8.92 5.01
N ILE A 156 6.76 -9.16 6.13
CA ILE A 156 5.92 -8.20 6.82
C ILE A 156 6.42 -8.01 8.25
N GLU A 157 6.67 -6.77 8.62
CA GLU A 157 7.00 -6.33 9.96
C GLU A 157 5.96 -5.29 10.41
N ALA A 158 5.30 -5.53 11.54
CA ALA A 158 4.33 -4.60 12.09
C ALA A 158 4.63 -4.34 13.57
N GLU A 159 4.80 -3.06 13.94
CA GLU A 159 5.18 -2.65 15.29
C GLU A 159 4.29 -1.52 15.79
N SER A 160 3.67 -1.69 16.95
CA SER A 160 2.98 -0.61 17.66
C SER A 160 3.33 -0.63 19.13
N ALA A 161 3.62 0.55 19.71
CA ALA A 161 3.90 0.66 21.13
C ALA A 161 2.63 0.60 21.99
N GLN A 162 1.48 1.03 21.48
CA GLN A 162 0.24 1.13 22.26
C GLN A 162 -1.00 0.55 21.56
N GLY A 163 -1.01 0.40 20.23
CA GLY A 163 -2.10 -0.14 19.45
C GLY A 163 -1.93 -1.62 19.10
N ARG A 164 -2.72 -2.09 18.16
CA ARG A 164 -2.62 -3.45 17.63
C ARG A 164 -1.53 -3.56 16.58
N THR A 165 -0.94 -4.72 16.46
CA THR A 165 -0.07 -5.09 15.35
C THR A 165 -0.76 -6.17 14.51
N VAL A 166 -0.82 -5.98 13.19
CA VAL A 166 -1.44 -6.91 12.27
C VAL A 166 -0.54 -7.09 11.05
N GLY A 167 -0.05 -8.30 10.83
CA GLY A 167 0.73 -8.58 9.62
C GLY A 167 -0.14 -8.55 8.37
N VAL A 168 -1.20 -9.38 8.32
CA VAL A 168 -2.14 -9.46 7.20
C VAL A 168 -3.56 -9.35 7.70
N LEU A 169 -4.35 -8.46 7.12
CA LEU A 169 -5.77 -8.33 7.37
C LEU A 169 -6.53 -8.41 6.03
N ALA A 170 -7.43 -9.36 5.91
CA ALA A 170 -8.40 -9.41 4.82
C ALA A 170 -9.80 -9.21 5.42
N GLU A 171 -10.48 -8.15 5.00
CA GLU A 171 -11.80 -7.80 5.54
C GLU A 171 -12.82 -7.47 4.44
N ARG A 172 -14.09 -7.55 4.80
CA ARG A 172 -15.23 -7.17 3.93
C ARG A 172 -15.25 -7.85 2.55
N GLY A 173 -14.76 -9.10 2.47
CA GLY A 173 -14.74 -9.88 1.23
C GLY A 173 -13.54 -9.62 0.32
N GLY A 174 -12.50 -8.94 0.81
CA GLY A 174 -11.20 -8.87 0.15
C GLY A 174 -10.48 -10.23 0.15
N TRP A 175 -9.65 -10.48 -0.87
CA TRP A 175 -8.97 -11.74 -1.05
C TRP A 175 -7.45 -11.56 -1.07
N VAL A 176 -6.77 -12.36 -0.26
CA VAL A 176 -5.30 -12.41 -0.26
C VAL A 176 -4.87 -13.86 -0.55
N THR A 177 -4.05 -14.04 -1.57
CA THR A 177 -3.52 -15.34 -1.97
C THR A 177 -2.01 -15.28 -2.02
N PHE A 178 -1.34 -16.01 -1.16
CA PHE A 178 0.11 -16.17 -1.17
C PHE A 178 0.47 -17.51 -1.82
N ASN A 179 1.06 -17.48 -3.02
CA ASN A 179 1.60 -18.64 -3.72
C ASN A 179 3.11 -18.80 -3.49
N GLY A 180 3.78 -17.74 -3.08
CA GLY A 180 5.20 -17.69 -2.75
C GLY A 180 5.45 -17.70 -1.24
N ALA A 181 6.64 -17.30 -0.83
CA ALA A 181 7.02 -17.22 0.58
C ALA A 181 6.32 -16.06 1.30
N LEU A 182 5.86 -16.31 2.52
CA LEU A 182 5.30 -15.31 3.43
C LEU A 182 6.02 -15.42 4.79
N ASN A 183 6.60 -14.31 5.24
CA ASN A 183 7.18 -14.15 6.57
C ASN A 183 6.49 -12.99 7.28
N VAL A 184 6.02 -13.19 8.49
CA VAL A 184 5.36 -12.16 9.31
C VAL A 184 6.01 -12.11 10.69
N THR A 185 6.43 -10.94 11.12
CA THR A 185 7.06 -10.67 12.42
C THR A 185 6.41 -9.49 13.12
#